data_bbeebff3b45ccaa04139c03ff1d0d359
#
_entry.id   bbeebff3b45ccaa04139c03ff1d0d359
#
_cell.length_a   1.000
_cell.length_b   1.000
_cell.length_c   1.000
_cell.angle_alpha   90.00
_cell.angle_beta   90.00
_cell.angle_gamma   90.00
#
_symmetry.space_group_name_H-M   'P 1'
#
loop_
_entity.id
_entity.type
_entity.pdbx_description
1 polymer ?
#
loop_
_entity_poly.entity_id
_entity_poly.type
_entity_poly.pdbx_seq_one_letter_code
_entity_poly.pdbx_strand_id
1 'polypeptide(L)'
;MPSFLDFVLVTDPIASIASSLAIEQMCAKRQRPNLLITGTPGVGKTTFCEALASRSGLQHVEVSKLVREKRLYREWDDELDCSIFDEEMVQDALEPLLERGGCLLDFHSSSFLDENDFDLVIVLRADTSVLYDRLEKRHYPESKIKQNVEAEIFQSCLDEAQEAFEETTVSIWELQHDTEEHMEDALERAQEFVSKYI
;
A
#
# COMPACT_ATOMS: atom_id res chain seq x y z
N MET A 1 -12.94 -62.64 24.81
CA MET A 1 -12.09 -61.54 24.49
C MET A 1 -12.28 -61.25 23.02
N PRO A 2 -12.98 -60.15 22.66
CA PRO A 2 -13.07 -59.76 21.26
C PRO A 2 -11.97 -58.73 20.95
N SER A 3 -11.41 -58.89 19.76
CA SER A 3 -10.33 -58.20 19.13
C SER A 3 -10.64 -56.74 18.83
N PHE A 4 -9.63 -55.91 18.94
CA PHE A 4 -9.58 -54.51 18.51
C PHE A 4 -9.91 -54.43 17.01
N LEU A 5 -10.98 -53.74 16.71
CA LEU A 5 -11.34 -53.34 15.35
C LEU A 5 -10.49 -52.16 14.89
N ASP A 6 -9.74 -52.39 13.82
CA ASP A 6 -9.00 -51.38 13.06
C ASP A 6 -9.94 -50.27 12.58
N PHE A 7 -9.77 -49.05 13.12
CA PHE A 7 -10.40 -47.87 12.60
C PHE A 7 -9.52 -47.29 11.47
N VAL A 8 -9.77 -47.79 10.27
CA VAL A 8 -9.18 -47.20 9.07
C VAL A 8 -9.83 -45.85 8.85
N LEU A 9 -9.10 -44.78 9.13
CA LEU A 9 -9.43 -43.43 8.71
C LEU A 9 -9.42 -43.36 7.17
N VAL A 10 -10.57 -43.51 6.56
CA VAL A 10 -10.78 -43.19 5.14
C VAL A 10 -10.70 -41.69 5.02
N THR A 11 -9.52 -41.16 4.73
CA THR A 11 -9.35 -39.81 4.32
C THR A 11 -9.93 -39.64 2.91
N ASP A 12 -10.99 -38.86 2.80
CA ASP A 12 -11.69 -38.59 1.54
C ASP A 12 -10.70 -37.95 0.55
N PRO A 13 -10.33 -38.64 -0.55
CA PRO A 13 -9.33 -38.08 -1.49
C PRO A 13 -9.79 -36.78 -2.16
N ILE A 14 -11.10 -36.53 -2.17
CA ILE A 14 -11.68 -35.29 -2.72
C ILE A 14 -11.42 -34.10 -1.79
N ALA A 15 -11.49 -34.30 -0.47
CA ALA A 15 -11.16 -33.26 0.51
C ALA A 15 -9.67 -32.88 0.50
N SER A 16 -8.79 -33.87 0.27
CA SER A 16 -7.35 -33.63 0.13
C SER A 16 -6.99 -32.89 -1.16
N ILE A 17 -7.66 -33.20 -2.26
CA ILE A 17 -7.46 -32.49 -3.55
C ILE A 17 -8.01 -31.08 -3.48
N ALA A 18 -9.18 -30.88 -2.86
CA ALA A 18 -9.78 -29.55 -2.69
C ALA A 18 -8.90 -28.65 -1.80
N SER A 19 -8.33 -29.18 -0.71
CA SER A 19 -7.40 -28.44 0.13
C SER A 19 -6.07 -28.14 -0.56
N SER A 20 -5.54 -29.07 -1.38
CA SER A 20 -4.32 -28.86 -2.16
C SER A 20 -4.53 -27.80 -3.26
N LEU A 21 -5.66 -27.84 -3.97
CA LEU A 21 -6.03 -26.85 -4.98
C LEU A 21 -6.30 -25.47 -4.36
N ALA A 22 -6.89 -25.42 -3.16
CA ALA A 22 -7.09 -24.17 -2.43
C ALA A 22 -5.74 -23.57 -1.96
N ILE A 23 -4.80 -24.41 -1.49
CA ILE A 23 -3.45 -24.00 -1.11
C ILE A 23 -2.65 -23.55 -2.36
N GLU A 24 -2.76 -24.25 -3.49
CA GLU A 24 -2.13 -23.83 -4.75
C GLU A 24 -2.76 -22.53 -5.31
N GLN A 25 -4.06 -22.30 -5.15
CA GLN A 25 -4.71 -21.05 -5.52
C GLN A 25 -4.33 -19.89 -4.58
N MET A 26 -4.12 -20.14 -3.30
CA MET A 26 -3.60 -19.14 -2.35
C MET A 26 -2.12 -18.82 -2.58
N CYS A 27 -1.37 -19.66 -3.29
CA CYS A 27 0.05 -19.48 -3.59
C CYS A 27 0.35 -19.13 -5.04
N ALA A 28 -0.67 -18.87 -5.86
CA ALA A 28 -0.47 -18.38 -7.22
C ALA A 28 0.06 -16.94 -7.15
N LYS A 29 1.38 -16.78 -7.28
CA LYS A 29 2.02 -15.47 -7.37
C LYS A 29 1.30 -14.61 -8.41
N ARG A 30 0.91 -13.41 -8.04
CA ARG A 30 0.31 -12.45 -8.97
C ARG A 30 1.19 -12.28 -10.21
N GLN A 31 0.60 -12.13 -11.37
CA GLN A 31 1.37 -11.94 -12.63
C GLN A 31 2.10 -10.60 -12.67
N ARG A 32 1.62 -9.63 -11.92
CA ARG A 32 2.17 -8.28 -11.82
C ARG A 32 2.21 -7.85 -10.36
N PRO A 33 3.25 -7.13 -9.92
CA PRO A 33 3.39 -6.75 -8.53
C PRO A 33 2.38 -5.67 -8.12
N ASN A 34 2.01 -5.69 -6.84
CA ASN A 34 1.37 -4.56 -6.18
C ASN A 34 2.41 -3.79 -5.39
N LEU A 35 2.43 -2.48 -5.57
CA LEU A 35 3.31 -1.57 -4.85
C LEU A 35 2.49 -0.62 -3.99
N LEU A 36 2.87 -0.48 -2.72
CA LEU A 36 2.36 0.60 -1.86
C LEU A 36 3.32 1.77 -1.92
N ILE A 37 2.79 2.95 -2.26
CA ILE A 37 3.51 4.21 -2.23
C ILE A 37 2.93 5.04 -1.08
N THR A 38 3.71 5.18 -0.01
CA THR A 38 3.30 5.90 1.19
C THR A 38 4.24 7.05 1.53
N GLY A 39 3.92 7.80 2.57
CA GLY A 39 4.67 8.97 3.04
C GLY A 39 3.73 10.12 3.40
N THR A 40 4.29 11.14 4.03
CA THR A 40 3.55 12.30 4.53
C THR A 40 2.75 12.99 3.42
N PRO A 41 1.54 13.53 3.70
CA PRO A 41 0.84 14.36 2.72
C PRO A 41 1.71 15.52 2.23
N GLY A 42 1.90 15.64 0.90
CA GLY A 42 2.73 16.70 0.30
C GLY A 42 4.09 16.24 -0.22
N VAL A 43 4.61 15.07 0.14
CA VAL A 43 5.92 14.58 -0.33
C VAL A 43 5.96 14.25 -1.84
N GLY A 44 4.80 14.10 -2.51
CA GLY A 44 4.74 13.91 -3.97
C GLY A 44 4.31 12.52 -4.43
N LYS A 45 3.67 11.71 -3.57
CA LYS A 45 3.19 10.36 -3.90
C LYS A 45 2.43 10.27 -5.22
N THR A 46 1.40 11.09 -5.38
CA THR A 46 0.54 11.06 -6.57
C THR A 46 1.32 11.34 -7.85
N THR A 47 2.21 12.33 -7.84
CA THR A 47 3.07 12.64 -8.99
C THR A 47 3.99 11.48 -9.34
N PHE A 48 4.57 10.84 -8.33
CA PHE A 48 5.40 9.63 -8.49
C PHE A 48 4.58 8.47 -9.06
N CYS A 49 3.40 8.21 -8.51
CA CYS A 49 2.52 7.12 -8.97
C CYS A 49 2.05 7.32 -10.40
N GLU A 50 1.68 8.55 -10.80
CA GLU A 50 1.30 8.87 -12.18
C GLU A 50 2.44 8.61 -13.16
N ALA A 51 3.66 9.05 -12.82
CA ALA A 51 4.84 8.84 -13.65
C ALA A 51 5.20 7.34 -13.74
N LEU A 52 5.21 6.62 -12.62
CA LEU A 52 5.52 5.19 -12.59
C LEU A 52 4.45 4.37 -13.32
N ALA A 53 3.16 4.69 -13.15
CA ALA A 53 2.08 4.05 -13.89
C ALA A 53 2.23 4.19 -15.40
N SER A 54 2.59 5.40 -15.86
CA SER A 54 2.83 5.68 -17.28
C SER A 54 3.98 4.84 -17.86
N ARG A 55 5.04 4.57 -17.08
CA ARG A 55 6.22 3.82 -17.51
C ARG A 55 6.03 2.31 -17.40
N SER A 56 5.35 1.84 -16.35
CA SER A 56 5.23 0.41 -16.02
C SER A 56 3.92 -0.21 -16.51
N GLY A 57 2.91 0.61 -16.79
CA GLY A 57 1.55 0.18 -17.12
C GLY A 57 0.82 -0.43 -15.91
N LEU A 58 1.31 -0.21 -14.67
CA LEU A 58 0.57 -0.56 -13.46
C LEU A 58 -0.62 0.39 -13.28
N GLN A 59 -1.65 -0.09 -12.60
CA GLN A 59 -2.85 0.70 -12.34
C GLN A 59 -2.61 1.59 -11.11
N HIS A 60 -2.60 2.91 -11.29
CA HIS A 60 -2.57 3.85 -10.17
C HIS A 60 -3.93 3.89 -9.47
N VAL A 61 -3.94 3.67 -8.16
CA VAL A 61 -5.10 3.71 -7.27
C VAL A 61 -4.84 4.72 -6.16
N GLU A 62 -5.38 5.93 -6.32
CA GLU A 62 -5.35 6.96 -5.28
C GLU A 62 -6.45 6.69 -4.26
N VAL A 63 -6.08 6.15 -3.08
CA VAL A 63 -7.06 5.72 -2.06
C VAL A 63 -7.87 6.89 -1.54
N SER A 64 -7.27 8.05 -1.33
CA SER A 64 -7.98 9.26 -0.87
C SER A 64 -9.10 9.67 -1.84
N LYS A 65 -8.87 9.51 -3.14
CA LYS A 65 -9.88 9.74 -4.18
C LYS A 65 -10.96 8.67 -4.16
N LEU A 66 -10.57 7.40 -4.04
CA LEU A 66 -11.46 6.25 -3.93
C LEU A 66 -12.41 6.40 -2.73
N VAL A 67 -11.86 6.75 -1.55
CA VAL A 67 -12.62 7.01 -0.32
C VAL A 67 -13.68 8.09 -0.54
N ARG A 68 -13.33 9.19 -1.19
CA ARG A 68 -14.23 10.30 -1.47
C ARG A 68 -15.33 9.92 -2.48
N GLU A 69 -14.97 9.30 -3.59
CA GLU A 69 -15.89 8.94 -4.68
C GLU A 69 -16.89 7.86 -4.24
N LYS A 70 -16.44 6.86 -3.49
CA LYS A 70 -17.28 5.76 -3.00
C LYS A 70 -17.90 6.04 -1.62
N ARG A 71 -17.58 7.17 -1.00
CA ARG A 71 -18.03 7.54 0.35
C ARG A 71 -17.69 6.49 1.41
N LEU A 72 -16.44 6.00 1.40
CA LEU A 72 -15.92 5.00 2.32
C LEU A 72 -15.43 5.66 3.63
N TYR A 73 -16.27 6.47 4.26
CA TYR A 73 -15.94 7.19 5.48
C TYR A 73 -17.15 7.28 6.39
N ARG A 74 -16.90 7.32 7.71
CA ARG A 74 -17.94 7.45 8.73
C ARG A 74 -18.32 8.90 8.95
N GLU A 75 -17.34 9.80 8.97
CA GLU A 75 -17.53 11.21 9.21
C GLU A 75 -16.62 12.04 8.29
N TRP A 76 -17.01 13.26 8.04
CA TRP A 76 -16.22 14.24 7.31
C TRP A 76 -15.89 15.39 8.25
N ASP A 77 -14.61 15.71 8.40
CA ASP A 77 -14.14 16.87 9.14
C ASP A 77 -14.05 18.08 8.19
N ASP A 78 -15.02 18.98 8.30
CA ASP A 78 -15.08 20.19 7.46
C ASP A 78 -13.95 21.20 7.79
N GLU A 79 -13.39 21.18 9.00
CA GLU A 79 -12.33 22.12 9.41
C GLU A 79 -10.97 21.71 8.83
N LEU A 80 -10.70 20.41 8.80
CA LEU A 80 -9.44 19.86 8.29
C LEU A 80 -9.52 19.43 6.82
N ASP A 81 -10.71 19.51 6.21
CA ASP A 81 -11.00 18.98 4.87
C ASP A 81 -10.44 17.56 4.70
N CYS A 82 -10.80 16.68 5.65
CA CYS A 82 -10.41 15.28 5.64
C CYS A 82 -11.54 14.37 6.12
N SER A 83 -11.49 13.11 5.72
CA SER A 83 -12.44 12.09 6.14
C SER A 83 -11.83 11.21 7.21
N ILE A 84 -12.63 10.84 8.22
CA ILE A 84 -12.37 9.68 9.06
C ILE A 84 -12.87 8.48 8.26
N PHE A 85 -11.98 7.89 7.45
CA PHE A 85 -12.34 6.77 6.59
C PHE A 85 -12.64 5.51 7.41
N ASP A 86 -13.43 4.63 6.85
CA ASP A 86 -13.73 3.32 7.41
C ASP A 86 -12.76 2.30 6.82
N GLU A 87 -11.84 1.80 7.63
CA GLU A 87 -10.77 0.89 7.20
C GLU A 87 -11.31 -0.38 6.54
N GLU A 88 -12.34 -0.99 7.12
CA GLU A 88 -12.98 -2.20 6.60
C GLU A 88 -13.61 -1.94 5.23
N MET A 89 -14.34 -0.83 5.08
CA MET A 89 -14.92 -0.46 3.78
C MET A 89 -13.85 -0.17 2.72
N VAL A 90 -12.71 0.38 3.13
CA VAL A 90 -11.60 0.66 2.20
C VAL A 90 -10.92 -0.65 1.80
N GLN A 91 -10.66 -1.57 2.75
CA GLN A 91 -10.13 -2.90 2.47
C GLN A 91 -11.02 -3.67 1.48
N ASP A 92 -12.33 -3.77 1.75
CA ASP A 92 -13.30 -4.42 0.86
C ASP A 92 -13.29 -3.84 -0.56
N ALA A 93 -13.08 -2.52 -0.67
CA ALA A 93 -13.04 -1.85 -1.97
C ALA A 93 -11.72 -2.06 -2.72
N LEU A 94 -10.62 -2.34 -2.01
CA LEU A 94 -9.28 -2.58 -2.56
C LEU A 94 -9.05 -4.06 -2.90
N GLU A 95 -9.61 -5.00 -2.13
CA GLU A 95 -9.40 -6.44 -2.25
C GLU A 95 -9.45 -6.94 -3.71
N PRO A 96 -10.52 -6.69 -4.51
CA PRO A 96 -10.59 -7.20 -5.88
C PRO A 96 -9.56 -6.60 -6.83
N LEU A 97 -8.96 -5.44 -6.48
CA LEU A 97 -7.91 -4.80 -7.26
C LEU A 97 -6.55 -5.44 -6.91
N LEU A 98 -6.30 -5.64 -5.62
CA LEU A 98 -5.04 -6.19 -5.11
C LEU A 98 -4.90 -7.68 -5.43
N GLU A 99 -5.99 -8.46 -5.35
CA GLU A 99 -6.00 -9.86 -5.80
C GLU A 99 -5.61 -10.02 -7.26
N ARG A 100 -6.11 -9.14 -8.13
CA ARG A 100 -5.76 -9.17 -9.56
C ARG A 100 -4.29 -8.87 -9.81
N GLY A 101 -3.68 -8.07 -8.95
CA GLY A 101 -2.32 -7.59 -9.08
C GLY A 101 -2.14 -6.45 -10.10
N GLY A 102 -0.96 -5.87 -10.08
CA GLY A 102 -0.59 -4.77 -10.97
C GLY A 102 -1.05 -3.40 -10.51
N CYS A 103 -1.20 -3.20 -9.18
CA CYS A 103 -1.61 -1.95 -8.57
C CYS A 103 -0.44 -1.13 -8.03
N LEU A 104 -0.53 0.20 -8.23
CA LEU A 104 0.22 1.21 -7.48
C LEU A 104 -0.76 1.88 -6.51
N LEU A 105 -0.70 1.50 -5.25
CA LEU A 105 -1.56 2.06 -4.21
C LEU A 105 -0.92 3.34 -3.66
N ASP A 106 -1.57 4.49 -3.85
CA ASP A 106 -1.16 5.81 -3.34
C ASP A 106 -1.95 6.12 -2.09
N PHE A 107 -1.32 5.96 -0.92
CA PHE A 107 -1.95 6.29 0.35
C PHE A 107 -0.93 6.69 1.42
N HIS A 108 -1.37 7.46 2.42
CA HIS A 108 -0.49 7.93 3.49
C HIS A 108 -0.49 7.04 4.74
N SER A 109 -1.43 6.10 4.86
CA SER A 109 -1.54 5.16 5.97
C SER A 109 -1.38 3.73 5.46
N SER A 110 -0.66 2.90 6.22
CA SER A 110 -0.36 1.51 5.91
C SER A 110 -0.85 0.52 6.96
N SER A 111 -1.18 0.99 8.17
CA SER A 111 -1.44 0.17 9.35
C SER A 111 -2.62 -0.80 9.24
N PHE A 112 -3.59 -0.51 8.36
CA PHE A 112 -4.77 -1.36 8.16
C PHE A 112 -4.69 -2.26 6.94
N LEU A 113 -3.63 -2.15 6.12
CA LEU A 113 -3.47 -2.93 4.89
C LEU A 113 -2.94 -4.33 5.18
N ASP A 114 -3.40 -5.33 4.42
CA ASP A 114 -2.85 -6.68 4.53
C ASP A 114 -1.46 -6.73 3.87
N GLU A 115 -0.48 -7.16 4.65
CA GLU A 115 0.92 -7.26 4.22
C GLU A 115 1.13 -8.20 3.04
N ASN A 116 0.28 -9.23 2.89
CA ASN A 116 0.36 -10.21 1.81
C ASN A 116 -0.09 -9.65 0.44
N ASP A 117 -0.73 -8.49 0.45
CA ASP A 117 -1.21 -7.84 -0.76
C ASP A 117 -0.13 -7.09 -1.53
N PHE A 118 1.04 -6.88 -0.93
CA PHE A 118 2.10 -6.05 -1.51
C PHE A 118 3.39 -6.82 -1.74
N ASP A 119 4.10 -6.43 -2.78
CA ASP A 119 5.40 -6.99 -3.17
C ASP A 119 6.55 -6.00 -2.90
N LEU A 120 6.22 -4.72 -2.76
CA LEU A 120 7.15 -3.63 -2.42
C LEU A 120 6.39 -2.48 -1.77
N VAL A 121 6.98 -1.92 -0.71
CA VAL A 121 6.54 -0.67 -0.10
C VAL A 121 7.59 0.41 -0.37
N ILE A 122 7.15 1.56 -0.87
CA ILE A 122 8.01 2.73 -1.08
C ILE A 122 7.51 3.86 -0.19
N VAL A 123 8.33 4.28 0.75
CA VAL A 123 8.09 5.43 1.61
C VAL A 123 8.82 6.63 1.01
N LEU A 124 8.05 7.55 0.42
CA LEU A 124 8.60 8.79 -0.10
C LEU A 124 8.81 9.80 1.04
N ARG A 125 10.00 10.37 1.09
CA ARG A 125 10.41 11.36 2.07
C ARG A 125 10.69 12.71 1.40
N ALA A 126 10.56 13.78 2.14
CA ALA A 126 10.96 15.10 1.68
C ALA A 126 11.67 15.88 2.80
N ASP A 127 12.61 16.74 2.42
CA ASP A 127 13.13 17.73 3.35
C ASP A 127 11.99 18.60 3.88
N THR A 128 12.02 18.92 5.17
CA THR A 128 10.94 19.65 5.83
C THR A 128 10.69 21.03 5.26
N SER A 129 11.73 21.69 4.76
CA SER A 129 11.60 22.97 4.07
C SER A 129 10.91 22.84 2.73
N VAL A 130 11.25 21.79 1.97
CA VAL A 130 10.61 21.49 0.68
C VAL A 130 9.14 21.10 0.89
N LEU A 131 8.87 20.29 1.92
CA LEU A 131 7.52 19.90 2.28
C LEU A 131 6.68 21.13 2.68
N TYR A 132 7.21 21.99 3.54
CA TYR A 132 6.55 23.24 3.96
C TYR A 132 6.14 24.07 2.75
N ASP A 133 7.07 24.36 1.85
CA ASP A 133 6.83 25.16 0.64
C ASP A 133 5.76 24.54 -0.27
N ARG A 134 5.76 23.21 -0.39
CA ARG A 134 4.75 22.49 -1.19
C ARG A 134 3.35 22.60 -0.59
N LEU A 135 3.24 22.50 0.75
CA LEU A 135 1.97 22.60 1.46
C LEU A 135 1.44 24.05 1.47
N GLU A 136 2.33 25.05 1.62
CA GLU A 136 1.98 26.46 1.53
C GLU A 136 1.44 26.80 0.13
N LYS A 137 2.08 26.33 -0.94
CA LYS A 137 1.60 26.49 -2.32
C LYS A 137 0.24 25.88 -2.57
N ARG A 138 -0.14 24.84 -1.80
CA ARG A 138 -1.47 24.23 -1.83
C ARG A 138 -2.50 24.97 -0.98
N HIS A 139 -2.11 26.08 -0.36
CA HIS A 139 -2.97 26.90 0.51
C HIS A 139 -3.55 26.13 1.70
N TYR A 140 -2.78 25.19 2.25
CA TYR A 140 -3.20 24.49 3.46
C TYR A 140 -3.19 25.44 4.66
N PRO A 141 -4.12 25.28 5.62
CA PRO A 141 -4.08 26.00 6.88
C PRO A 141 -2.75 25.77 7.61
N GLU A 142 -2.24 26.78 8.30
CA GLU A 142 -0.96 26.70 9.02
C GLU A 142 -0.91 25.53 10.01
N SER A 143 -2.02 25.26 10.71
CA SER A 143 -2.14 24.10 11.61
C SER A 143 -1.91 22.77 10.90
N LYS A 144 -2.48 22.60 9.70
CA LYS A 144 -2.32 21.39 8.88
C LYS A 144 -0.90 21.27 8.32
N ILE A 145 -0.28 22.40 7.91
CA ILE A 145 1.12 22.43 7.48
C ILE A 145 2.02 21.96 8.63
N LYS A 146 1.84 22.53 9.82
CA LYS A 146 2.63 22.19 11.01
C LYS A 146 2.50 20.71 11.36
N GLN A 147 1.29 20.16 11.39
CA GLN A 147 1.06 18.74 11.66
C GLN A 147 1.78 17.82 10.66
N ASN A 148 1.71 18.13 9.36
CA ASN A 148 2.39 17.32 8.35
C ASN A 148 3.92 17.43 8.44
N VAL A 149 4.45 18.63 8.71
CA VAL A 149 5.90 18.82 8.90
C VAL A 149 6.39 18.08 10.15
N GLU A 150 5.64 18.13 11.25
CA GLU A 150 5.93 17.35 12.46
C GLU A 150 5.91 15.84 12.17
N ALA A 151 4.90 15.32 11.46
CA ALA A 151 4.83 13.92 11.07
C ALA A 151 6.02 13.49 10.20
N GLU A 152 6.52 14.38 9.32
CA GLU A 152 7.71 14.10 8.51
C GLU A 152 8.99 14.11 9.35
N ILE A 153 9.15 15.04 10.31
CA ILE A 153 10.27 15.07 11.25
C ILE A 153 10.33 13.79 12.09
N PHE A 154 9.17 13.35 12.61
CA PHE A 154 9.06 12.14 13.42
C PHE A 154 9.02 10.86 12.59
N GLN A 155 9.09 10.94 11.27
CA GLN A 155 9.09 9.79 10.35
C GLN A 155 7.84 8.89 10.46
N SER A 156 6.72 9.46 10.90
CA SER A 156 5.52 8.69 11.28
C SER A 156 5.05 7.70 10.20
N CYS A 157 5.08 8.08 8.92
CA CYS A 157 4.70 7.15 7.85
C CYS A 157 5.73 6.04 7.61
N LEU A 158 7.02 6.29 7.88
CA LEU A 158 8.07 5.28 7.78
C LEU A 158 7.95 4.27 8.92
N ASP A 159 7.78 4.76 10.16
CA ASP A 159 7.62 3.91 11.34
C ASP A 159 6.36 3.05 11.21
N GLU A 160 5.23 3.65 10.76
CA GLU A 160 3.99 2.92 10.51
C GLU A 160 4.16 1.83 9.44
N ALA A 161 4.87 2.12 8.35
CA ALA A 161 5.14 1.12 7.32
C ALA A 161 6.06 0.02 7.83
N GLN A 162 7.08 0.35 8.61
CA GLN A 162 7.97 -0.65 9.21
C GLN A 162 7.23 -1.56 10.18
N GLU A 163 6.35 -1.02 11.02
CA GLU A 163 5.53 -1.78 11.95
C GLU A 163 4.52 -2.68 11.22
N ALA A 164 3.82 -2.15 10.21
CA ALA A 164 2.83 -2.88 9.43
C ALA A 164 3.41 -4.06 8.64
N PHE A 165 4.70 -3.98 8.24
CA PHE A 165 5.36 -4.99 7.42
C PHE A 165 6.54 -5.69 8.14
N GLU A 166 6.65 -5.60 9.48
CA GLU A 166 7.76 -6.11 10.28
C GLU A 166 7.97 -7.62 10.14
N GLU A 167 6.88 -8.38 10.12
CA GLU A 167 6.92 -9.86 10.08
C GLU A 167 6.95 -10.44 8.66
N THR A 168 7.16 -9.59 7.63
CA THR A 168 7.06 -9.99 6.22
C THR A 168 8.41 -10.04 5.52
N THR A 169 8.39 -10.61 4.30
CA THR A 169 9.53 -10.57 3.37
C THR A 169 9.45 -9.39 2.39
N VAL A 170 8.44 -8.53 2.53
CA VAL A 170 8.24 -7.36 1.68
C VAL A 170 9.35 -6.34 1.92
N SER A 171 9.98 -5.88 0.86
CA SER A 171 11.01 -4.85 0.97
C SER A 171 10.38 -3.48 1.18
N ILE A 172 10.90 -2.72 2.15
CA ILE A 172 10.55 -1.31 2.34
C ILE A 172 11.69 -0.45 1.82
N TRP A 173 11.40 0.46 0.89
CA TRP A 173 12.36 1.42 0.38
C TRP A 173 12.02 2.82 0.89
N GLU A 174 12.96 3.45 1.57
CA GLU A 174 12.89 4.86 1.90
C GLU A 174 13.57 5.64 0.77
N LEU A 175 12.84 6.53 0.09
CA LEU A 175 13.32 7.29 -1.06
C LEU A 175 13.08 8.78 -0.88
N GLN A 176 14.17 9.56 -0.99
CA GLN A 176 14.08 11.02 -0.96
C GLN A 176 13.45 11.54 -2.25
N HIS A 177 12.57 12.53 -2.14
CA HIS A 177 11.80 13.09 -3.25
C HIS A 177 11.74 14.63 -3.22
N ASP A 178 12.89 15.27 -3.13
CA ASP A 178 13.00 16.74 -3.07
C ASP A 178 13.14 17.36 -4.44
N THR A 179 13.87 16.72 -5.33
CA THR A 179 14.28 17.23 -6.64
C THR A 179 13.77 16.35 -7.78
N GLU A 180 13.83 16.87 -9.01
CA GLU A 180 13.52 16.07 -10.21
C GLU A 180 14.51 14.91 -10.39
N GLU A 181 15.78 15.07 -9.97
CA GLU A 181 16.81 14.02 -10.01
C GLU A 181 16.44 12.88 -9.05
N HIS A 182 16.07 13.20 -7.79
CA HIS A 182 15.59 12.20 -6.83
C HIS A 182 14.36 11.44 -7.35
N MET A 183 13.45 12.15 -8.01
CA MET A 183 12.27 11.53 -8.61
C MET A 183 12.65 10.56 -9.72
N GLU A 184 13.57 10.94 -10.61
CA GLU A 184 14.00 10.09 -11.74
C GLU A 184 14.71 8.83 -11.23
N ASP A 185 15.64 8.96 -10.30
CA ASP A 185 16.35 7.83 -9.69
C ASP A 185 15.37 6.86 -9.00
N ALA A 186 14.38 7.38 -8.28
CA ALA A 186 13.35 6.58 -7.63
C ALA A 186 12.47 5.85 -8.65
N LEU A 187 12.10 6.52 -9.75
CA LEU A 187 11.31 5.94 -10.84
C LEU A 187 12.06 4.83 -11.56
N GLU A 188 13.35 5.02 -11.88
CA GLU A 188 14.19 4.02 -12.52
C GLU A 188 14.28 2.75 -11.66
N ARG A 189 14.56 2.91 -10.36
CA ARG A 189 14.62 1.78 -9.42
C ARG A 189 13.29 1.03 -9.33
N ALA A 190 12.18 1.74 -9.22
CA ALA A 190 10.86 1.12 -9.12
C ALA A 190 10.48 0.42 -10.43
N GLN A 191 10.79 1.01 -11.58
CA GLN A 191 10.57 0.41 -12.89
C GLN A 191 11.40 -0.86 -13.09
N GLU A 192 12.66 -0.85 -12.64
CA GLU A 192 13.52 -2.03 -12.67
C GLU A 192 12.94 -3.17 -11.82
N PHE A 193 12.45 -2.87 -10.61
CA PHE A 193 11.76 -3.84 -9.76
C PHE A 193 10.56 -4.47 -10.47
N VAL A 194 9.68 -3.64 -11.04
CA VAL A 194 8.49 -4.13 -11.78
C VAL A 194 8.89 -5.02 -12.96
N SER A 195 9.94 -4.63 -13.69
CA SER A 195 10.41 -5.39 -14.86
C SER A 195 11.00 -6.75 -14.50
N LYS A 196 11.61 -6.88 -13.32
CA LYS A 196 12.18 -8.14 -12.82
C LYS A 196 11.13 -9.07 -12.19
N TYR A 197 9.97 -8.56 -11.85
CA TYR A 197 8.89 -9.33 -11.24
C TYR A 197 8.22 -10.26 -12.27
N ILE A 198 8.17 -9.83 -13.51
CA ILE A 198 7.60 -10.55 -14.65
C ILE A 198 8.62 -11.56 -15.18
#